data_68dbe5e67c3b0f984c6c04c7cbaec450
#
_entry.id   68dbe5e67c3b0f984c6c04c7cbaec450
#
_cell.length_a   1.000
_cell.length_b   1.000
_cell.length_c   1.000
_cell.angle_alpha   90.00
_cell.angle_beta   90.00
_cell.angle_gamma   90.00
#
_symmetry.space_group_name_H-M   'P 1'
#
loop_
_entity.id
_entity.type
_entity.pdbx_description
1 polymer ?
#
loop_
_entity_poly.entity_id
_entity_poly.type
_entity_poly.pdbx_seq_one_letter_code
_entity_poly.pdbx_strand_id
1 'polypeptide(L)'
;MKKVTAFIGTQSKKATYQAVQEFEKNLKQCGEIDFEYVFLSDYHLEFCRGCKLCFNKGEEYCPLKDDRDVLLEKIAHSDGIILATPNYAFQVSARMKNFLDRLAFIDHRPRFFGKTCTAIVIQGFYGGGDILKYLHFSC
;
A
#
# COMPACT_ATOMS: atom_id res chain seq x y z
N MET A 1 11.53 4.19 -18.64
CA MET A 1 11.35 3.05 -17.71
C MET A 1 10.28 3.42 -16.69
N LYS A 2 9.31 2.55 -16.48
CA LYS A 2 8.23 2.78 -15.52
C LYS A 2 8.61 2.26 -14.14
N LYS A 3 8.31 3.03 -13.10
CA LYS A 3 8.55 2.62 -11.73
C LYS A 3 7.29 2.03 -11.09
N VAL A 4 7.43 0.82 -10.54
CA VAL A 4 6.33 0.13 -9.82
C VAL A 4 6.78 -0.16 -8.40
N THR A 5 5.97 0.24 -7.43
CA THR A 5 6.26 0.03 -6.01
C THR A 5 5.20 -0.86 -5.39
N ALA A 6 5.63 -1.96 -4.79
CA ALA A 6 4.77 -2.90 -4.09
C ALA A 6 4.88 -2.68 -2.57
N PHE A 7 3.78 -2.25 -1.96
CA PHE A 7 3.65 -2.11 -0.51
C PHE A 7 3.12 -3.43 0.06
N ILE A 8 3.92 -4.07 0.89
CA ILE A 8 3.68 -5.42 1.40
C ILE A 8 3.32 -5.38 2.87
N GLY A 9 2.10 -5.83 3.20
CA GLY A 9 1.51 -5.81 4.53
C GLY A 9 1.92 -6.97 5.45
N THR A 10 3.03 -7.62 5.17
CA THR A 10 3.59 -8.69 6.01
C THR A 10 5.11 -8.54 6.11
N GLN A 11 5.67 -9.01 7.21
CA GLN A 11 7.13 -9.06 7.37
C GLN A 11 7.75 -10.37 6.84
N SER A 12 6.95 -11.41 6.67
CA SER A 12 7.45 -12.70 6.21
C SER A 12 7.63 -12.72 4.70
N LYS A 13 8.75 -13.27 4.24
CA LYS A 13 9.03 -13.48 2.82
C LYS A 13 8.46 -14.82 2.34
N LYS A 14 7.17 -15.04 2.57
CA LYS A 14 6.45 -16.26 2.20
C LYS A 14 5.44 -15.98 1.07
N ALA A 15 4.23 -16.53 1.18
CA ALA A 15 3.26 -16.54 0.10
C ALA A 15 2.94 -15.16 -0.50
N THR A 16 2.72 -14.12 0.32
CA THR A 16 2.45 -12.76 -0.19
C THR A 16 3.64 -12.21 -0.97
N TYR A 17 4.85 -12.35 -0.43
CA TYR A 17 6.06 -11.91 -1.12
C TYR A 17 6.30 -12.68 -2.42
N GLN A 18 6.12 -14.00 -2.40
CA GLN A 18 6.27 -14.84 -3.58
C GLN A 18 5.27 -14.46 -4.69
N ALA A 19 4.04 -14.14 -4.32
CA ALA A 19 3.04 -13.68 -5.28
C ALA A 19 3.44 -12.34 -5.94
N VAL A 20 4.01 -11.42 -5.16
CA VAL A 20 4.53 -10.16 -5.70
C VAL A 20 5.73 -10.41 -6.62
N GLN A 21 6.61 -11.33 -6.28
CA GLN A 21 7.73 -11.70 -7.15
C GLN A 21 7.28 -12.31 -8.49
N GLU A 22 6.26 -13.16 -8.45
CA GLU A 22 5.71 -13.73 -9.68
C GLU A 22 5.02 -12.65 -10.53
N PHE A 23 4.33 -11.71 -9.89
CA PHE A 23 3.77 -10.54 -10.57
C PHE A 23 4.86 -9.69 -11.24
N GLU A 24 5.94 -9.36 -10.52
CA GLU A 24 7.09 -8.64 -11.07
C GLU A 24 7.67 -9.34 -12.29
N LYS A 25 7.91 -10.65 -12.18
CA LYS A 25 8.48 -11.46 -13.27
C LYS A 25 7.63 -11.37 -14.53
N ASN A 26 6.31 -11.49 -14.40
CA ASN A 26 5.39 -11.38 -15.53
C ASN A 26 5.31 -9.95 -16.06
N LEU A 27 5.31 -8.95 -15.21
CA LEU A 27 5.27 -7.56 -15.61
C LEU A 27 6.51 -7.15 -16.42
N LYS A 28 7.68 -7.63 -16.02
CA LYS A 28 8.95 -7.38 -16.75
C LYS A 28 9.00 -8.01 -18.14
N GLN A 29 8.16 -8.99 -18.45
CA GLN A 29 8.02 -9.50 -19.81
C GLN A 29 7.30 -8.51 -20.74
N CYS A 30 6.54 -7.57 -20.17
CA CYS A 30 5.81 -6.56 -20.92
C CYS A 30 6.61 -5.28 -21.22
N GLY A 31 7.79 -5.12 -20.60
CA GLY A 31 8.65 -3.97 -20.81
C GLY A 31 9.66 -3.76 -19.68
N GLU A 32 10.46 -2.71 -19.81
CA GLU A 32 11.43 -2.32 -18.79
C GLU A 32 10.74 -1.67 -17.59
N ILE A 33 10.87 -2.30 -16.43
CA ILE A 33 10.24 -1.89 -15.18
C ILE A 33 11.32 -1.78 -14.08
N ASP A 34 11.35 -0.62 -13.43
CA ASP A 34 12.01 -0.43 -12.14
C ASP A 34 11.05 -0.88 -11.03
N PHE A 35 11.35 -1.98 -10.36
CA PHE A 35 10.45 -2.58 -9.38
C PHE A 35 11.00 -2.46 -7.96
N GLU A 36 10.25 -1.81 -7.07
CA GLU A 36 10.62 -1.61 -5.68
C GLU A 36 9.70 -2.39 -4.72
N TYR A 37 10.32 -3.12 -3.80
CA TYR A 37 9.61 -3.79 -2.70
C TYR A 37 9.66 -2.92 -1.45
N VAL A 38 8.51 -2.62 -0.87
CA VAL A 38 8.38 -1.86 0.37
C VAL A 38 7.65 -2.73 1.40
N PHE A 39 8.42 -3.34 2.28
CA PHE A 39 7.85 -4.05 3.42
C PHE A 39 7.43 -3.04 4.47
N LEU A 40 6.14 -2.94 4.75
CA LEU A 40 5.64 -1.99 5.75
C LEU A 40 6.18 -2.26 7.16
N SER A 41 6.66 -3.48 7.41
CA SER A 41 7.33 -3.85 8.66
C SER A 41 8.68 -3.16 8.87
N ASP A 42 9.32 -2.66 7.81
CA ASP A 42 10.62 -1.99 7.88
C ASP A 42 10.47 -0.49 8.21
N TYR A 43 9.23 0.01 8.30
CA TYR A 43 8.91 1.41 8.54
C TYR A 43 8.17 1.59 9.86
N HIS A 44 8.51 2.64 10.56
CA HIS A 44 7.81 3.00 11.79
C HIS A 44 6.59 3.87 11.46
N LEU A 45 5.40 3.32 11.69
CA LEU A 45 4.13 4.02 11.58
C LEU A 45 3.36 3.91 12.89
N GLU A 46 3.14 5.02 13.57
CA GLU A 46 2.23 5.10 14.71
C GLU A 46 0.78 4.98 14.25
N PHE A 47 -0.09 4.58 15.13
CA PHE A 47 -1.53 4.50 14.84
C PHE A 47 -2.14 5.90 14.71
N CYS A 48 -3.02 6.06 13.73
CA CYS A 48 -3.76 7.30 13.53
C CYS A 48 -4.56 7.67 14.78
N ARG A 49 -4.48 8.93 15.21
CA ARG A 49 -5.20 9.45 16.38
C ARG A 49 -6.60 9.97 16.05
N GLY A 50 -7.00 9.99 14.78
CA GLY A 50 -8.31 10.48 14.36
C GLY A 50 -8.53 11.98 14.56
N CYS A 51 -7.47 12.77 14.68
CA CYS A 51 -7.57 14.21 14.97
C CYS A 51 -8.08 15.06 13.79
N LYS A 52 -8.15 14.49 12.57
CA LYS A 52 -8.62 15.14 11.34
C LYS A 52 -7.82 16.37 10.89
N LEU A 53 -6.67 16.67 11.46
CA LEU A 53 -5.85 17.80 11.05
C LEU A 53 -5.39 17.70 9.59
N CYS A 54 -5.06 16.49 9.14
CA CYS A 54 -4.69 16.24 7.75
C CYS A 54 -5.81 16.52 6.75
N PHE A 55 -7.08 16.33 7.12
CA PHE A 55 -8.22 16.71 6.30
C PHE A 55 -8.47 18.22 6.33
N ASN A 56 -8.48 18.80 7.50
CA ASN A 56 -8.92 20.20 7.70
C ASN A 56 -7.85 21.22 7.32
N LYS A 57 -6.57 20.91 7.55
CA LYS A 57 -5.45 21.84 7.35
C LYS A 57 -4.43 21.36 6.32
N GLY A 58 -4.14 20.07 6.28
CA GLY A 58 -3.16 19.45 5.40
C GLY A 58 -2.38 18.34 6.10
N GLU A 59 -1.81 17.43 5.31
CA GLU A 59 -1.05 16.30 5.82
C GLU A 59 0.17 16.71 6.65
N GLU A 60 0.75 17.87 6.38
CA GLU A 60 1.87 18.45 7.12
C GLU A 60 1.54 18.79 8.57
N TYR A 61 0.25 18.95 8.88
CA TYR A 61 -0.23 19.23 10.25
C TYR A 61 -0.46 17.95 11.08
N CYS A 62 -0.20 16.78 10.53
CA CYS A 62 -0.27 15.55 11.31
C CYS A 62 0.70 15.60 12.49
N PRO A 63 0.22 15.38 13.74
CA PRO A 63 1.10 15.45 14.92
C PRO A 63 2.08 14.27 15.01
N LEU A 64 1.83 13.20 14.26
CA LEU A 64 2.69 12.03 14.22
C LEU A 64 3.87 12.29 13.27
N LYS A 65 5.08 12.19 13.80
CA LYS A 65 6.32 12.38 13.05
C LYS A 65 7.04 11.04 12.95
N ASP A 66 6.78 10.32 11.87
CA ASP A 66 7.29 8.98 11.61
C ASP A 66 7.54 8.78 10.10
N ASP A 67 7.64 7.55 9.64
CA ASP A 67 8.01 7.22 8.26
C ASP A 67 6.86 7.40 7.24
N ARG A 68 5.71 7.96 7.63
CA ARG A 68 4.60 8.18 6.70
C ARG A 68 5.02 8.98 5.46
N ASP A 69 5.76 10.06 5.66
CA ASP A 69 6.13 10.95 4.56
C ASP A 69 7.13 10.28 3.61
N VAL A 70 8.00 9.41 4.13
CA VAL A 70 8.90 8.58 3.29
C VAL A 70 8.07 7.65 2.39
N LEU A 71 7.03 7.04 2.94
CA LEU A 71 6.14 6.17 2.15
C LEU A 71 5.32 6.97 1.13
N LEU A 72 4.88 8.17 1.47
CA LEU A 72 4.22 9.08 0.53
C LEU A 72 5.12 9.48 -0.64
N GLU A 73 6.39 9.74 -0.39
CA GLU A 73 7.37 10.03 -1.45
C GLU A 73 7.53 8.85 -2.40
N LYS A 74 7.55 7.62 -1.87
CA LYS A 74 7.59 6.41 -2.70
C LYS A 74 6.35 6.30 -3.59
N ILE A 75 5.16 6.61 -3.06
CA ILE A 75 3.93 6.69 -3.86
C ILE A 75 4.07 7.76 -4.94
N ALA A 76 4.53 8.95 -4.58
CA ALA A 76 4.66 10.08 -5.50
C ALA A 76 5.56 9.75 -6.70
N HIS A 77 6.67 9.05 -6.46
CA HIS A 77 7.66 8.70 -7.49
C HIS A 77 7.34 7.40 -8.25
N SER A 78 6.20 6.77 -8.01
CA SER A 78 5.79 5.54 -8.69
C SER A 78 4.78 5.82 -9.79
N ASP A 79 4.89 5.12 -10.91
CA ASP A 79 3.85 5.06 -11.96
C ASP A 79 2.79 4.01 -11.64
N GLY A 80 3.20 2.93 -10.99
CA GLY A 80 2.32 1.83 -10.58
C GLY A 80 2.45 1.52 -9.10
N ILE A 81 1.35 1.23 -8.46
CA ILE A 81 1.26 0.89 -7.03
C ILE A 81 0.63 -0.50 -6.89
N ILE A 82 1.25 -1.33 -6.09
CA ILE A 82 0.71 -2.64 -5.71
C ILE A 82 0.49 -2.65 -4.19
N LEU A 83 -0.73 -2.95 -3.77
CA LEU A 83 -1.05 -3.20 -2.37
C LEU A 83 -1.16 -4.71 -2.16
N ALA A 84 -0.20 -5.31 -1.48
CA ALA A 84 -0.13 -6.74 -1.26
C ALA A 84 -0.33 -7.08 0.22
N THR A 85 -1.33 -7.89 0.52
CA THR A 85 -1.69 -8.24 1.90
C THR A 85 -2.10 -9.71 2.01
N PRO A 86 -1.75 -10.40 3.10
CA PRO A 86 -2.43 -11.63 3.45
C PRO A 86 -3.86 -11.33 3.94
N ASN A 87 -4.74 -12.30 3.78
CA ASN A 87 -6.06 -12.29 4.40
C ASN A 87 -5.91 -12.77 5.86
N TYR A 88 -6.00 -11.85 6.80
CA TYR A 88 -6.03 -12.14 8.23
C TYR A 88 -7.41 -11.79 8.77
N ALA A 89 -8.10 -12.78 9.34
CA ALA A 89 -9.44 -12.59 9.89
C ALA A 89 -10.42 -11.88 8.91
N PHE A 90 -10.40 -12.30 7.65
CA PHE A 90 -11.26 -11.77 6.56
C PHE A 90 -11.02 -10.29 6.22
N GLN A 91 -9.83 -9.78 6.52
CA GLN A 91 -9.49 -8.37 6.26
C GLN A 91 -8.01 -8.24 5.87
N VAL A 92 -7.61 -7.05 5.47
CA VAL A 92 -6.18 -6.71 5.29
C VAL A 92 -5.43 -6.91 6.60
N SER A 93 -4.12 -7.16 6.51
CA SER A 93 -3.30 -7.24 7.73
C SER A 93 -3.35 -5.93 8.53
N ALA A 94 -3.10 -6.00 9.84
CA ALA A 94 -3.05 -4.80 10.69
C ALA A 94 -2.02 -3.77 10.18
N ARG A 95 -0.89 -4.22 9.63
CA ARG A 95 0.13 -3.33 9.03
C ARG A 95 -0.40 -2.61 7.81
N MET A 96 -1.09 -3.31 6.92
CA MET A 96 -1.72 -2.70 5.74
C MET A 96 -2.82 -1.73 6.18
N LYS A 97 -3.65 -2.10 7.15
CA LYS A 97 -4.71 -1.23 7.65
C LYS A 97 -4.15 0.05 8.28
N ASN A 98 -3.11 -0.07 9.10
CA ASN A 98 -2.45 1.10 9.68
C ASN A 98 -1.87 2.02 8.58
N PHE A 99 -1.24 1.46 7.58
CA PHE A 99 -0.74 2.21 6.42
C PHE A 99 -1.88 2.98 5.73
N LEU A 100 -3.00 2.31 5.45
CA LEU A 100 -4.16 2.94 4.82
C LEU A 100 -4.81 4.01 5.71
N ASP A 101 -4.93 3.77 7.01
CA ASP A 101 -5.44 4.77 7.97
C ASP A 101 -4.57 6.04 7.98
N ARG A 102 -3.26 5.87 7.89
CA ARG A 102 -2.30 6.98 7.86
C ARG A 102 -2.30 7.74 6.52
N LEU A 103 -2.89 7.15 5.49
CA LEU A 103 -3.09 7.76 4.17
C LEU A 103 -4.52 8.25 3.92
N ALA A 104 -5.42 8.17 4.90
CA ALA A 104 -6.84 8.47 4.71
C ALA A 104 -7.13 9.88 4.17
N PHE A 105 -6.21 10.85 4.35
CA PHE A 105 -6.33 12.19 3.76
C PHE A 105 -6.32 12.17 2.21
N ILE A 106 -5.85 11.08 1.59
CA ILE A 106 -5.80 10.93 0.13
C ILE A 106 -7.21 10.97 -0.49
N ASP A 107 -8.24 10.57 0.25
CA ASP A 107 -9.62 10.69 -0.21
C ASP A 107 -10.04 12.14 -0.47
N HIS A 108 -9.40 13.11 0.18
CA HIS A 108 -9.63 14.54 0.00
C HIS A 108 -8.52 15.23 -0.81
N ARG A 109 -7.33 14.67 -0.82
CA ARG A 109 -6.14 15.18 -1.51
C ARG A 109 -5.48 14.05 -2.30
N PRO A 110 -6.01 13.68 -3.48
CA PRO A 110 -5.58 12.51 -4.23
C PRO A 110 -4.08 12.47 -4.50
N ARG A 111 -3.45 11.32 -4.28
CA ARG A 111 -2.04 11.04 -4.56
C ARG A 111 -1.84 9.93 -5.60
N PHE A 112 -2.91 9.19 -5.89
CA PHE A 112 -2.87 8.12 -6.89
C PHE A 112 -3.26 8.59 -8.29
N PHE A 113 -3.54 9.86 -8.46
CA PHE A 113 -3.96 10.42 -9.75
C PHE A 113 -2.89 10.16 -10.82
N GLY A 114 -3.30 9.62 -11.96
CA GLY A 114 -2.42 9.28 -13.07
C GLY A 114 -1.56 8.02 -12.85
N LYS A 115 -1.79 7.28 -11.78
CA LYS A 115 -1.08 6.03 -11.46
C LYS A 115 -1.96 4.82 -11.69
N THR A 116 -1.34 3.70 -12.01
CA THR A 116 -2.03 2.40 -12.06
C THR A 116 -1.95 1.76 -10.68
N CYS A 117 -3.10 1.37 -10.14
CA CYS A 117 -3.16 0.64 -8.86
C CYS A 117 -3.64 -0.80 -9.08
N THR A 118 -3.06 -1.72 -8.36
CA THR A 118 -3.54 -3.09 -8.26
C THR A 118 -3.38 -3.64 -6.85
N ALA A 119 -4.08 -4.70 -6.54
CA ALA A 119 -4.01 -5.36 -5.25
C ALA A 119 -3.77 -6.85 -5.41
N ILE A 120 -2.98 -7.41 -4.49
CA ILE A 120 -2.72 -8.85 -4.38
C ILE A 120 -3.14 -9.28 -2.97
N VAL A 121 -4.08 -10.22 -2.90
CA VAL A 121 -4.55 -10.78 -1.64
C VAL A 121 -4.25 -12.27 -1.62
N ILE A 122 -3.52 -12.71 -0.59
CA ILE A 122 -3.21 -14.12 -0.37
C ILE A 122 -4.11 -14.67 0.71
N GLN A 123 -4.84 -15.73 0.39
CA GLN A 123 -5.78 -16.37 1.29
C GLN A 123 -5.64 -17.89 1.26
N GLY A 124 -5.92 -18.53 2.39
CA GLY A 124 -5.97 -19.99 2.47
C GLY A 124 -7.32 -20.57 2.08
N PHE A 125 -8.41 -19.81 2.21
CA PHE A 125 -9.75 -20.34 2.03
C PHE A 125 -10.69 -19.40 1.23
N TYR A 126 -11.25 -18.35 1.85
CA TYR A 126 -12.18 -17.43 1.17
C TYR A 126 -12.16 -16.02 1.79
N GLY A 127 -12.90 -15.09 1.17
CA GLY A 127 -13.08 -13.73 1.67
C GLY A 127 -12.20 -12.68 0.97
N GLY A 128 -11.26 -13.09 0.13
CA GLY A 128 -10.34 -12.18 -0.58
C GLY A 128 -11.03 -11.22 -1.52
N GLY A 129 -12.20 -11.58 -2.05
CA GLY A 129 -12.97 -10.71 -2.94
C GLY A 129 -13.42 -9.41 -2.26
N ASP A 130 -13.81 -9.46 -1.00
CA ASP A 130 -14.21 -8.27 -0.25
C ASP A 130 -12.99 -7.39 0.10
N ILE A 131 -11.85 -8.01 0.38
CA ILE A 131 -10.58 -7.30 0.59
C ILE A 131 -10.15 -6.58 -0.69
N LEU A 132 -10.25 -7.24 -1.85
CA LEU A 132 -9.93 -6.61 -3.13
C LEU A 132 -10.84 -5.41 -3.42
N LYS A 133 -12.14 -5.51 -3.15
CA LYS A 133 -13.07 -4.37 -3.26
C LYS A 133 -12.66 -3.22 -2.36
N TYR A 134 -12.31 -3.50 -1.11
CA TYR A 134 -11.84 -2.50 -0.16
C TYR A 134 -10.57 -1.80 -0.64
N LEU A 135 -9.57 -2.57 -1.08
CA LEU A 135 -8.32 -2.01 -1.59
C LEU A 135 -8.52 -1.21 -2.87
N HIS A 136 -9.40 -1.67 -3.76
CA HIS A 136 -9.74 -0.94 -4.98
C HIS A 136 -10.40 0.42 -4.67
N PHE A 137 -11.23 0.47 -3.65
CA PHE A 137 -11.85 1.73 -3.20
C PHE A 137 -10.82 2.70 -2.60
N SER A 138 -9.73 2.19 -2.02
CA SER A 138 -8.65 2.99 -1.42
C SER A 138 -7.64 3.54 -2.44
N CYS A 139 -7.66 3.04 -3.66
CA CYS A 139 -6.86 3.53 -4.79
C CYS A 139 -7.67 4.42 -5.71
#